data_529eb7dd735ffc1ee825ca39439de122
#
_entry.id   529eb7dd735ffc1ee825ca39439de122
#
_cell.length_a   1.000
_cell.length_b   1.000
_cell.length_c   1.000
_cell.angle_alpha   90.00
_cell.angle_beta   90.00
_cell.angle_gamma   90.00
#
_symmetry.space_group_name_H-M   'P 1'
#
loop_
_entity.id
_entity.type
_entity.pdbx_description
1 polymer ?
#
loop_
_entity_poly.entity_id
_entity_poly.type
_entity_poly.pdbx_seq_one_letter_code
_entity_poly.pdbx_strand_id
1 'polypeptide(L)'
;WQTCVIQEEVGMQCKDFDSFLALPAELRVSRILMFLSNGLGFLGLLVSGFGLDCLRIGESQRDLKRRLLILGGILSWASGITALVPVSWVAHKTVQEFWDENVPDFVPRWEFGEALFLGWFAGLSLLLGGCLLNCAACSSHAPLASGHYAVAQTQDHHQELETRNTNLKH
;
A
#
# COMPACT_ATOMS: atom_id res chain seq x y z
N TRP A 1 17.37 -22.03 -5.38
CA TRP A 1 17.66 -20.60 -5.50
C TRP A 1 19.12 -20.42 -5.83
N GLN A 2 19.38 -19.54 -6.78
CA GLN A 2 20.73 -19.27 -7.27
C GLN A 2 21.11 -17.84 -6.87
N THR A 3 22.32 -17.67 -6.40
CA THR A 3 22.93 -16.35 -6.30
C THR A 3 23.95 -16.26 -7.42
N CYS A 4 23.74 -15.34 -8.35
CA CYS A 4 24.55 -15.18 -9.54
C CYS A 4 25.41 -13.93 -9.45
N VAL A 5 26.67 -14.04 -9.86
CA VAL A 5 27.62 -12.94 -9.97
C VAL A 5 28.08 -12.87 -11.42
N ILE A 6 28.05 -11.68 -11.99
CA ILE A 6 28.58 -11.42 -13.34
C ILE A 6 30.06 -11.03 -13.15
N GLN A 7 30.94 -11.84 -13.68
CA GLN A 7 32.38 -11.60 -13.69
C GLN A 7 32.83 -11.31 -15.13
N GLU A 8 33.53 -10.21 -15.35
CA GLU A 8 33.84 -9.74 -16.73
C GLU A 8 34.65 -10.78 -17.54
N GLU A 9 35.48 -11.59 -16.90
CA GLU A 9 36.32 -12.58 -17.58
C GLU A 9 35.69 -13.96 -17.78
N VAL A 10 34.75 -14.37 -16.91
CA VAL A 10 34.22 -15.74 -16.87
C VAL A 10 32.72 -15.79 -17.14
N GLY A 11 32.05 -14.63 -17.23
CA GLY A 11 30.60 -14.55 -17.42
C GLY A 11 29.82 -14.73 -16.14
N MET A 12 28.54 -15.10 -16.25
CA MET A 12 27.66 -15.28 -15.10
C MET A 12 27.96 -16.58 -14.37
N GLN A 13 28.45 -16.48 -13.15
CA GLN A 13 28.61 -17.60 -12.23
C GLN A 13 27.48 -17.63 -11.21
N CYS A 14 26.75 -18.73 -11.16
CA CYS A 14 25.66 -18.94 -10.22
C CYS A 14 26.00 -20.00 -9.19
N LYS A 15 25.76 -19.71 -7.91
CA LYS A 15 25.86 -20.67 -6.81
C LYS A 15 24.47 -21.15 -6.42
N ASP A 16 24.25 -22.45 -6.56
CA ASP A 16 23.02 -23.10 -6.12
C ASP A 16 23.06 -23.39 -4.62
N PHE A 17 21.92 -23.22 -3.95
CA PHE A 17 21.73 -23.61 -2.57
C PHE A 17 20.77 -24.80 -2.52
N ASP A 18 21.22 -25.93 -1.98
CA ASP A 18 20.47 -27.18 -1.94
C ASP A 18 19.25 -27.14 -1.01
N SER A 19 19.24 -26.24 -0.03
CA SER A 19 18.11 -26.08 0.90
C SER A 19 17.92 -24.66 1.38
N PHE A 20 16.68 -24.34 1.84
CA PHE A 20 16.36 -23.06 2.45
C PHE A 20 17.22 -22.76 3.70
N LEU A 21 17.60 -23.79 4.44
CA LEU A 21 18.43 -23.67 5.65
C LEU A 21 19.91 -23.39 5.33
N ALA A 22 20.37 -23.74 4.14
CA ALA A 22 21.74 -23.49 3.68
C ALA A 22 21.96 -22.03 3.26
N LEU A 23 20.88 -21.23 3.13
CA LEU A 23 20.98 -19.80 2.83
C LEU A 23 21.61 -19.03 3.99
N PRO A 24 22.37 -17.96 3.68
CA PRO A 24 22.77 -16.97 4.68
C PRO A 24 21.55 -16.45 5.46
N ALA A 25 21.71 -16.24 6.76
CA ALA A 25 20.60 -15.83 7.64
C ALA A 25 19.88 -14.58 7.13
N GLU A 26 20.60 -13.64 6.54
CA GLU A 26 20.08 -12.38 6.00
C GLU A 26 19.08 -12.62 4.85
N LEU A 27 19.45 -13.47 3.88
CA LEU A 27 18.57 -13.80 2.76
C LEU A 27 17.35 -14.62 3.20
N ARG A 28 17.52 -15.47 4.21
CA ARG A 28 16.43 -16.27 4.78
C ARG A 28 15.40 -15.37 5.47
N VAL A 29 15.85 -14.43 6.30
CA VAL A 29 14.98 -13.45 6.98
C VAL A 29 14.27 -12.57 5.96
N SER A 30 14.99 -12.05 4.96
CA SER A 30 14.40 -11.22 3.90
C SER A 30 13.28 -11.96 3.16
N ARG A 31 13.45 -13.24 2.86
CA ARG A 31 12.40 -14.05 2.19
C ARG A 31 11.17 -14.27 3.05
N ILE A 32 11.37 -14.55 4.34
CA ILE A 32 10.25 -14.70 5.28
C ILE A 32 9.46 -13.40 5.37
N LEU A 33 10.14 -12.27 5.49
CA LEU A 33 9.50 -10.95 5.55
C LEU A 33 8.76 -10.62 4.26
N MET A 34 9.33 -10.94 3.09
CA MET A 34 8.65 -10.75 1.81
C MET A 34 7.42 -11.64 1.68
N PHE A 35 7.49 -12.88 2.11
CA PHE A 35 6.33 -13.78 2.10
C PHE A 35 5.23 -13.27 3.04
N LEU A 36 5.60 -12.83 4.23
CA LEU A 36 4.67 -12.23 5.20
C LEU A 36 4.03 -10.96 4.65
N SER A 37 4.81 -10.07 4.02
CA SER A 37 4.33 -8.86 3.37
C SER A 37 3.29 -9.18 2.30
N ASN A 38 3.57 -10.13 1.40
CA ASN A 38 2.62 -10.53 0.36
C ASN A 38 1.32 -11.09 0.96
N GLY A 39 1.41 -11.90 2.02
CA GLY A 39 0.24 -12.42 2.72
C GLY A 39 -0.60 -11.31 3.35
N LEU A 40 0.03 -10.37 4.05
CA LEU A 40 -0.66 -9.20 4.64
C LEU A 40 -1.28 -8.31 3.57
N GLY A 41 -0.58 -8.06 2.47
CA GLY A 41 -1.09 -7.26 1.35
C GLY A 41 -2.31 -7.91 0.70
N PHE A 42 -2.26 -9.22 0.49
CA PHE A 42 -3.39 -9.97 -0.06
C PHE A 42 -4.61 -9.92 0.87
N LEU A 43 -4.41 -10.12 2.17
CA LEU A 43 -5.49 -9.97 3.16
C LEU A 43 -6.04 -8.55 3.18
N GLY A 44 -5.18 -7.53 3.10
CA GLY A 44 -5.58 -6.13 3.02
C GLY A 44 -6.46 -5.85 1.81
N LEU A 45 -6.11 -6.40 0.64
CA LEU A 45 -6.91 -6.30 -0.58
C LEU A 45 -8.27 -6.96 -0.44
N LEU A 46 -8.35 -8.17 0.13
CA LEU A 46 -9.61 -8.86 0.36
C LEU A 46 -10.51 -8.06 1.30
N VAL A 47 -9.98 -7.62 2.45
CA VAL A 47 -10.74 -6.87 3.45
C VAL A 47 -11.22 -5.54 2.89
N SER A 48 -10.37 -4.79 2.16
CA SER A 48 -10.77 -3.53 1.53
C SER A 48 -11.77 -3.74 0.40
N GLY A 49 -11.63 -4.84 -0.37
CA GLY A 49 -12.58 -5.20 -1.42
C GLY A 49 -13.99 -5.45 -0.89
N PHE A 50 -14.11 -6.07 0.29
CA PHE A 50 -15.41 -6.20 0.97
C PHE A 50 -15.95 -4.86 1.51
N GLY A 51 -15.07 -3.92 1.85
CA GLY A 51 -15.42 -2.58 2.31
C GLY A 51 -15.87 -1.63 1.19
N LEU A 52 -15.40 -1.85 -0.03
CA LEU A 52 -15.83 -1.11 -1.21
C LEU A 52 -17.21 -1.61 -1.68
N ASP A 53 -17.98 -0.72 -2.33
CA ASP A 53 -19.37 -1.02 -2.79
C ASP A 53 -19.48 -2.09 -3.89
N CYS A 54 -18.43 -2.84 -4.18
CA CYS A 54 -18.48 -3.97 -5.11
C CYS A 54 -19.48 -5.07 -4.67
N LEU A 55 -19.72 -5.19 -3.37
CA LEU A 55 -20.79 -6.01 -2.83
C LEU A 55 -21.91 -5.09 -2.37
N ARG A 56 -23.07 -5.14 -3.03
CA ARG A 56 -24.32 -4.48 -2.67
C ARG A 56 -24.88 -5.03 -1.35
N ILE A 57 -24.14 -4.87 -0.27
CA ILE A 57 -24.62 -5.16 1.08
C ILE A 57 -25.36 -3.91 1.53
N GLY A 58 -26.63 -4.05 1.84
CA GLY A 58 -27.61 -2.99 2.03
C GLY A 58 -27.16 -1.82 2.94
N GLU A 59 -27.82 -0.70 2.81
CA GLU A 59 -27.54 0.59 3.49
C GLU A 59 -27.39 0.52 5.01
N SER A 60 -27.84 -0.56 5.65
CA SER A 60 -27.82 -0.76 7.10
C SER A 60 -26.43 -1.00 7.71
N GLN A 61 -25.35 -1.16 6.90
CA GLN A 61 -24.02 -1.55 7.40
C GLN A 61 -22.89 -0.55 7.03
N ARG A 62 -23.17 0.72 6.95
CA ARG A 62 -22.15 1.75 6.67
C ARG A 62 -20.98 1.72 7.66
N ASP A 63 -21.27 1.48 8.92
CA ASP A 63 -20.22 1.40 9.96
C ASP A 63 -19.31 0.18 9.78
N LEU A 64 -19.86 -0.95 9.34
CA LEU A 64 -19.07 -2.13 9.04
C LEU A 64 -18.14 -1.90 7.85
N LYS A 65 -18.65 -1.32 6.76
CA LYS A 65 -17.86 -0.99 5.57
C LYS A 65 -16.70 -0.06 5.93
N ARG A 66 -16.94 0.97 6.73
CA ARG A 66 -15.92 1.90 7.20
C ARG A 66 -14.84 1.16 8.00
N ARG A 67 -15.22 0.29 8.93
CA ARG A 67 -14.26 -0.50 9.72
C ARG A 67 -13.42 -1.41 8.82
N LEU A 68 -14.03 -2.04 7.81
CA LEU A 68 -13.31 -2.88 6.86
C LEU A 68 -12.30 -2.07 6.02
N LEU A 69 -12.67 -0.86 5.56
CA LEU A 69 -11.75 0.02 4.84
C LEU A 69 -10.56 0.45 5.70
N ILE A 70 -10.79 0.80 6.96
CA ILE A 70 -9.73 1.16 7.91
C ILE A 70 -8.82 -0.04 8.16
N LEU A 71 -9.37 -1.22 8.42
CA LEU A 71 -8.60 -2.45 8.62
C LEU A 71 -7.78 -2.81 7.38
N GLY A 72 -8.37 -2.73 6.19
CA GLY A 72 -7.68 -2.95 4.93
C GLY A 72 -6.54 -1.96 4.71
N GLY A 73 -6.74 -0.69 5.05
CA GLY A 73 -5.71 0.35 5.00
C GLY A 73 -4.55 0.09 5.98
N ILE A 74 -4.83 -0.33 7.21
CA ILE A 74 -3.82 -0.68 8.22
C ILE A 74 -3.03 -1.92 7.78
N LEU A 75 -3.69 -2.96 7.25
CA LEU A 75 -3.04 -4.15 6.72
C LEU A 75 -2.13 -3.82 5.53
N SER A 76 -2.55 -2.92 4.64
CA SER A 76 -1.74 -2.43 3.53
C SER A 76 -0.49 -1.69 4.02
N TRP A 77 -0.61 -0.88 5.06
CA TRP A 77 0.55 -0.22 5.71
C TRP A 77 1.51 -1.22 6.32
N ALA A 78 1.00 -2.18 7.09
CA ALA A 78 1.82 -3.23 7.68
C ALA A 78 2.57 -4.02 6.60
N SER A 79 1.90 -4.38 5.50
CA SER A 79 2.49 -5.03 4.35
C SER A 79 3.59 -4.17 3.70
N GLY A 80 3.33 -2.89 3.44
CA GLY A 80 4.30 -1.97 2.84
C GLY A 80 5.56 -1.81 3.69
N ILE A 81 5.42 -1.61 5.00
CA ILE A 81 6.55 -1.52 5.94
C ILE A 81 7.34 -2.84 5.95
N THR A 82 6.65 -3.97 6.04
CA THR A 82 7.27 -5.30 6.06
C THR A 82 8.03 -5.61 4.77
N ALA A 83 7.61 -5.06 3.61
CA ALA A 83 8.33 -5.15 2.35
C ALA A 83 9.57 -4.24 2.31
N LEU A 84 9.43 -2.99 2.80
CA LEU A 84 10.52 -2.00 2.74
C LEU A 84 11.70 -2.36 3.65
N VAL A 85 11.44 -3.00 4.80
CA VAL A 85 12.49 -3.38 5.75
C VAL A 85 13.56 -4.27 5.11
N PRO A 86 13.24 -5.45 4.51
CA PRO A 86 14.25 -6.32 3.93
C PRO A 86 14.93 -5.69 2.70
N VAL A 87 14.18 -4.95 1.88
CA VAL A 87 14.74 -4.27 0.70
C VAL A 87 15.76 -3.24 1.11
N SER A 88 15.45 -2.40 2.10
CA SER A 88 16.36 -1.37 2.61
C SER A 88 17.56 -1.99 3.35
N TRP A 89 17.36 -3.10 4.06
CA TRP A 89 18.44 -3.82 4.72
C TRP A 89 19.46 -4.37 3.72
N VAL A 90 18.97 -5.05 2.68
CA VAL A 90 19.83 -5.58 1.61
C VAL A 90 20.56 -4.45 0.91
N ALA A 91 19.86 -3.36 0.57
CA ALA A 91 20.47 -2.18 -0.04
C ALA A 91 21.60 -1.60 0.82
N HIS A 92 21.37 -1.45 2.12
CA HIS A 92 22.37 -0.92 3.04
C HIS A 92 23.61 -1.81 3.12
N LYS A 93 23.42 -3.13 3.19
CA LYS A 93 24.54 -4.09 3.18
C LYS A 93 25.33 -4.02 1.88
N THR A 94 24.66 -4.01 0.74
CA THR A 94 25.31 -3.90 -0.56
C THR A 94 26.14 -2.60 -0.68
N VAL A 95 25.61 -1.47 -0.17
CA VAL A 95 26.38 -0.22 -0.14
C VAL A 95 27.60 -0.30 0.77
N GLN A 96 27.47 -0.91 1.95
CA GLN A 96 28.61 -1.07 2.86
C GLN A 96 29.71 -1.93 2.23
N GLU A 97 29.35 -3.07 1.61
CA GLU A 97 30.31 -3.93 0.92
C GLU A 97 30.97 -3.24 -0.28
N PHE A 98 30.24 -2.34 -0.97
CA PHE A 98 30.79 -1.58 -2.10
C PHE A 98 31.84 -0.57 -1.67
N TRP A 99 31.69 0.09 -0.51
CA TRP A 99 32.59 1.12 0.01
C TRP A 99 33.66 0.56 0.96
N ASP A 100 33.69 -0.76 1.23
CA ASP A 100 34.73 -1.35 2.07
C ASP A 100 36.05 -1.42 1.29
N GLU A 101 37.00 -0.58 1.66
CA GLU A 101 38.34 -0.49 1.04
C GLU A 101 39.18 -1.77 1.22
N ASN A 102 38.78 -2.67 2.12
CA ASN A 102 39.48 -3.92 2.38
C ASN A 102 39.16 -5.02 1.37
N VAL A 103 38.20 -4.80 0.46
CA VAL A 103 37.86 -5.77 -0.58
C VAL A 103 38.82 -5.61 -1.76
N PRO A 104 39.64 -6.63 -2.09
CA PRO A 104 40.55 -6.57 -3.24
C PRO A 104 39.78 -6.34 -4.54
N ASP A 105 40.39 -5.58 -5.47
CA ASP A 105 39.76 -5.20 -6.75
C ASP A 105 39.32 -6.36 -7.65
N PHE A 106 39.81 -7.58 -7.38
CA PHE A 106 39.43 -8.78 -8.11
C PHE A 106 38.15 -9.46 -7.59
N VAL A 107 37.54 -8.95 -6.49
CA VAL A 107 36.27 -9.48 -6.00
C VAL A 107 35.11 -8.76 -6.71
N PRO A 108 34.19 -9.49 -7.36
CA PRO A 108 33.07 -8.86 -8.04
C PRO A 108 32.23 -8.05 -7.05
N ARG A 109 32.03 -6.76 -7.36
CA ARG A 109 31.21 -5.86 -6.55
C ARG A 109 29.74 -6.11 -6.89
N TRP A 110 28.93 -6.22 -5.83
CA TRP A 110 27.49 -6.41 -5.98
C TRP A 110 26.84 -5.10 -6.41
N GLU A 111 26.07 -5.14 -7.49
CA GLU A 111 25.26 -4.01 -7.94
C GLU A 111 23.78 -4.23 -7.56
N PHE A 112 23.04 -3.12 -7.51
CA PHE A 112 21.61 -3.16 -7.25
C PHE A 112 20.86 -3.81 -8.41
N GLY A 113 20.23 -4.96 -8.17
CA GLY A 113 19.36 -5.58 -9.15
C GLY A 113 18.01 -4.85 -9.28
N GLU A 114 17.40 -4.99 -10.45
CA GLU A 114 16.05 -4.43 -10.74
C GLU A 114 14.99 -4.82 -9.68
N ALA A 115 15.11 -6.01 -9.11
CA ALA A 115 14.20 -6.51 -8.09
C ALA A 115 14.17 -5.62 -6.83
N LEU A 116 15.27 -4.96 -6.49
CA LEU A 116 15.36 -4.08 -5.35
C LEU A 116 14.55 -2.80 -5.57
N PHE A 117 14.65 -2.21 -6.75
CA PHE A 117 13.85 -1.04 -7.13
C PHE A 117 12.36 -1.38 -7.18
N LEU A 118 12.00 -2.53 -7.75
CA LEU A 118 10.63 -3.02 -7.76
C LEU A 118 10.09 -3.21 -6.34
N GLY A 119 10.92 -3.70 -5.42
CA GLY A 119 10.55 -3.84 -4.01
C GLY A 119 10.23 -2.50 -3.34
N TRP A 120 11.03 -1.45 -3.61
CA TRP A 120 10.75 -0.10 -3.11
C TRP A 120 9.46 0.47 -3.69
N PHE A 121 9.27 0.39 -5.02
CA PHE A 121 8.05 0.86 -5.66
C PHE A 121 6.80 0.14 -5.13
N ALA A 122 6.87 -1.18 -4.96
CA ALA A 122 5.77 -1.96 -4.40
C ALA A 122 5.45 -1.54 -2.95
N GLY A 123 6.47 -1.42 -2.09
CA GLY A 123 6.29 -1.01 -0.70
C GLY A 123 5.70 0.40 -0.57
N LEU A 124 6.20 1.37 -1.33
CA LEU A 124 5.66 2.72 -1.36
C LEU A 124 4.22 2.77 -1.90
N SER A 125 3.91 2.00 -2.93
CA SER A 125 2.56 1.91 -3.49
C SER A 125 1.55 1.34 -2.48
N LEU A 126 1.96 0.35 -1.67
CA LEU A 126 1.15 -0.19 -0.59
C LEU A 126 0.88 0.83 0.52
N LEU A 127 1.89 1.64 0.88
CA LEU A 127 1.73 2.72 1.86
C LEU A 127 0.76 3.79 1.34
N LEU A 128 0.92 4.23 0.10
CA LEU A 128 0.02 5.21 -0.53
C LEU A 128 -1.40 4.66 -0.64
N GLY A 129 -1.57 3.42 -1.08
CA GLY A 129 -2.87 2.76 -1.16
C GLY A 129 -3.56 2.68 0.21
N GLY A 130 -2.81 2.33 1.26
CA GLY A 130 -3.31 2.33 2.64
C GLY A 130 -3.74 3.72 3.12
N CYS A 131 -2.99 4.78 2.77
CA CYS A 131 -3.38 6.16 3.05
C CYS A 131 -4.71 6.52 2.37
N LEU A 132 -4.84 6.23 1.08
CA LEU A 132 -6.05 6.52 0.32
C LEU A 132 -7.27 5.80 0.88
N LEU A 133 -7.14 4.53 1.27
CA LEU A 133 -8.23 3.76 1.90
C LEU A 133 -8.67 4.40 3.23
N ASN A 134 -7.71 4.80 4.07
CA ASN A 134 -8.02 5.47 5.33
C ASN A 134 -8.65 6.85 5.11
N CYS A 135 -8.17 7.64 4.15
CA CYS A 135 -8.77 8.92 3.78
C CYS A 135 -10.20 8.74 3.27
N ALA A 136 -10.44 7.75 2.41
CA ALA A 136 -11.78 7.44 1.91
C ALA A 136 -12.74 7.04 3.04
N ALA A 137 -12.27 6.24 4.01
CA ALA A 137 -13.03 5.88 5.19
C ALA A 137 -13.35 7.08 6.10
N CYS A 138 -12.47 8.08 6.16
CA CYS A 138 -12.71 9.32 6.90
C CYS A 138 -13.65 10.27 6.15
N SER A 139 -13.50 10.39 4.82
CA SER A 139 -14.33 11.28 3.98
C SER A 139 -15.79 10.82 3.93
N SER A 140 -16.07 9.54 4.04
CA SER A 140 -17.45 9.02 4.13
C SER A 140 -18.20 9.49 5.39
N HIS A 141 -17.52 10.14 6.31
CA HIS A 141 -18.09 10.72 7.53
C HIS A 141 -18.37 12.24 7.41
N ALA A 142 -17.93 12.92 6.33
CA ALA A 142 -18.35 14.29 6.09
C ALA A 142 -19.84 14.25 5.73
N PRO A 143 -20.75 14.74 6.58
CA PRO A 143 -22.14 14.82 6.18
C PRO A 143 -22.17 15.72 4.93
N LEU A 144 -22.95 15.32 3.94
CA LEU A 144 -23.33 16.16 2.80
C LEU A 144 -24.14 17.37 3.31
N ALA A 145 -23.54 18.14 4.22
CA ALA A 145 -24.18 19.28 4.85
C ALA A 145 -24.20 20.52 3.95
N SER A 146 -23.50 20.49 2.81
CA SER A 146 -23.40 21.68 1.96
C SER A 146 -24.39 21.70 0.77
N GLY A 147 -24.90 20.53 0.33
CA GLY A 147 -25.81 20.47 -0.82
C GLY A 147 -27.30 20.56 -0.45
N HIS A 148 -27.68 20.00 0.69
CA HIS A 148 -29.08 19.97 1.12
C HIS A 148 -29.60 21.30 1.67
N TYR A 149 -28.75 22.10 2.32
CA TYR A 149 -29.16 23.42 2.85
C TYR A 149 -29.43 24.42 1.74
N ALA A 150 -28.69 24.38 0.63
CA ALA A 150 -28.92 25.27 -0.50
C ALA A 150 -30.25 24.97 -1.21
N VAL A 151 -30.64 23.72 -1.35
CA VAL A 151 -31.90 23.33 -2.01
C VAL A 151 -33.10 23.58 -1.09
N ALA A 152 -33.01 23.30 0.21
CA ALA A 152 -34.06 23.55 1.17
C ALA A 152 -34.36 25.08 1.28
N GLN A 153 -33.32 25.91 1.35
CA GLN A 153 -33.45 27.35 1.46
C GLN A 153 -34.04 27.99 0.20
N THR A 154 -33.77 27.42 -0.98
CA THR A 154 -34.37 27.90 -2.23
C THR A 154 -35.87 27.52 -2.33
N GLN A 155 -36.24 26.37 -1.79
CA GLN A 155 -37.61 25.88 -1.79
C GLN A 155 -38.50 26.61 -0.81
N ASP A 156 -37.99 26.93 0.40
CA ASP A 156 -38.69 27.76 1.38
C ASP A 156 -38.90 29.18 0.88
N HIS A 157 -37.93 29.79 0.21
CA HIS A 157 -38.06 31.13 -0.37
C HIS A 157 -39.05 31.18 -1.52
N HIS A 158 -39.18 30.11 -2.30
CA HIS A 158 -40.18 30.02 -3.39
C HIS A 158 -41.60 29.88 -2.83
N GLN A 159 -41.78 29.09 -1.77
CA GLN A 159 -43.09 28.95 -1.10
C GLN A 159 -43.55 30.25 -0.41
N GLU A 160 -42.63 30.98 0.20
CA GLU A 160 -42.93 32.26 0.84
C GLU A 160 -43.32 33.35 -0.18
N LEU A 161 -42.71 33.34 -1.35
CA LEU A 161 -43.07 34.24 -2.46
C LEU A 161 -44.45 33.89 -3.08
N GLU A 162 -44.78 32.62 -3.16
CA GLU A 162 -46.07 32.15 -3.68
C GLU A 162 -47.23 32.48 -2.73
N THR A 163 -47.05 32.28 -1.41
CA THR A 163 -48.02 32.66 -0.39
C THR A 163 -48.22 34.17 -0.30
N ARG A 164 -47.17 34.96 -0.48
CA ARG A 164 -47.25 36.42 -0.50
C ARG A 164 -48.01 36.94 -1.71
N ASN A 165 -47.85 36.30 -2.86
CA ASN A 165 -48.50 36.70 -4.12
C ASN A 165 -50.00 36.31 -4.13
N THR A 166 -50.39 35.26 -3.44
CA THR A 166 -51.80 34.87 -3.27
C THR A 166 -52.54 35.80 -2.30
N ASN A 167 -51.88 36.30 -1.24
CA ASN A 167 -52.47 37.24 -0.30
C ASN A 167 -52.60 38.67 -0.86
N LEU A 168 -51.91 39.02 -1.95
CA LEU A 168 -52.04 40.33 -2.62
C LEU A 168 -53.13 40.34 -3.68
N LYS A 169 -53.75 39.23 -4.01
CA LYS A 169 -54.80 39.06 -4.98
C LYS A 169 -56.21 38.99 -4.36
N HIS A 170 -56.36 39.09 -3.07
CA HIS A 170 -57.58 39.20 -2.31
C HIS A 170 -57.69 40.58 -1.66
#